data_0580d99833605ba0ea816224bf9698f6
#
_entry.id   0580d99833605ba0ea816224bf9698f6
#
_cell.length_a   1.000
_cell.length_b   1.000
_cell.length_c   1.000
_cell.angle_alpha   90.00
_cell.angle_beta   90.00
_cell.angle_gamma   90.00
#
_symmetry.space_group_name_H-M   'P 1'
#
loop_
_entity.id
_entity.type
_entity.pdbx_description
1 polymer ?
#
loop_
_entity_poly.entity_id
_entity_poly.type
_entity_poly.pdbx_seq_one_letter_code
_entity_poly.pdbx_strand_id
1 'polypeptide(L)'
;MLGVKNVLNNALYHLNNSHISPDVRTIHEELAQNGEQSASVNALVYRGSTSKQLRPPRLATFFKLLPHEIHIKGTSLFSFGSLSQLNPKNRYGHLWQAYGLNDKFSTSEMIHLIKNGKLPKFTIAYFPVNDKDVHKKGPKTTVGIEKVDHEVQKLLNTYGSWDEALKENVWIVMGDSGQARIGNDKHALIDLPLLLKNYRIPTLSKSVQRDDQIALGLNERMAYVYLLDNHLDSTSIATLLKKDQRIGFVAWRKGEDIHVASSEYETVFSFRNGGQYIDQYGQSWSLEGETQILDITINEEKRIFYGNYPDPLARLLAVFRSHEGRFLVVDAKPGFEFVRSGSPNYKGGAAHGSLHADDSLVPMIVTGTNTRPEHLRIVDLKKWIMQLMKTR
;
A
#
# COMPACT_ATOMS: atom_id res chain seq x y z
N MET A 1 7.62 -13.32 18.44
CA MET A 1 8.20 -12.03 18.84
C MET A 1 9.09 -11.39 17.76
N LEU A 2 9.99 -12.12 17.09
CA LEU A 2 10.85 -11.55 16.03
C LEU A 2 10.06 -10.97 14.85
N GLY A 3 8.96 -11.60 14.43
CA GLY A 3 8.12 -11.09 13.32
C GLY A 3 7.48 -9.73 13.64
N VAL A 4 6.91 -9.55 14.83
CA VAL A 4 6.30 -8.29 15.27
C VAL A 4 7.32 -7.15 15.33
N LYS A 5 8.52 -7.43 15.83
CA LYS A 5 9.63 -6.46 15.87
C LYS A 5 9.98 -5.97 14.46
N ASN A 6 10.12 -6.87 13.50
CA ASN A 6 10.49 -6.52 12.14
C ASN A 6 9.38 -5.72 11.44
N VAL A 7 8.10 -6.09 11.63
CA VAL A 7 6.95 -5.34 11.08
C VAL A 7 6.91 -3.93 11.64
N LEU A 8 7.05 -3.76 12.95
CA LEU A 8 7.07 -2.44 13.59
C LEU A 8 8.25 -1.58 13.10
N ASN A 9 9.46 -2.15 13.03
CA ASN A 9 10.63 -1.43 12.52
C ASN A 9 10.47 -1.06 11.04
N ASN A 10 9.94 -1.96 10.22
CA ASN A 10 9.72 -1.68 8.81
C ASN A 10 8.69 -0.56 8.62
N ALA A 11 7.52 -0.65 9.25
CA ALA A 11 6.47 0.35 9.12
C ALA A 11 6.88 1.71 9.73
N LEU A 12 7.50 1.69 10.93
CA LEU A 12 7.83 2.92 11.65
C LEU A 12 9.10 3.61 11.10
N TYR A 13 10.09 2.86 10.64
CA TYR A 13 11.38 3.44 10.27
C TYR A 13 11.75 3.17 8.81
N HIS A 14 11.90 1.90 8.42
CA HIS A 14 12.49 1.56 7.13
C HIS A 14 11.65 2.02 5.94
N LEU A 15 10.32 1.96 6.02
CA LEU A 15 9.45 2.45 4.95
C LEU A 15 9.81 3.88 4.55
N ASN A 16 9.87 4.78 5.51
CA ASN A 16 10.09 6.21 5.27
C ASN A 16 11.55 6.61 5.07
N ASN A 17 12.49 5.88 5.68
CA ASN A 17 13.91 6.30 5.71
C ASN A 17 14.80 5.48 4.76
N SER A 18 14.34 4.30 4.31
CA SER A 18 15.16 3.40 3.48
C SER A 18 14.44 2.89 2.24
N HIS A 19 13.12 2.59 2.31
CA HIS A 19 12.42 1.94 1.21
C HIS A 19 11.85 2.93 0.20
N ILE A 20 11.32 4.08 0.66
CA ILE A 20 10.90 5.14 -0.28
C ILE A 20 12.15 5.84 -0.79
N SER A 21 12.40 5.78 -2.11
CA SER A 21 13.54 6.44 -2.75
C SER A 21 13.67 7.91 -2.30
N PRO A 22 14.88 8.39 -2.00
CA PRO A 22 15.12 9.80 -1.70
C PRO A 22 14.80 10.73 -2.87
N ASP A 23 14.79 10.21 -4.11
CA ASP A 23 14.47 10.97 -5.31
C ASP A 23 12.95 11.23 -5.46
N VAL A 24 12.13 10.46 -4.74
CA VAL A 24 10.67 10.65 -4.73
C VAL A 24 10.29 11.53 -3.56
N ARG A 25 9.96 12.79 -3.82
CA ARG A 25 9.50 13.73 -2.78
C ARG A 25 8.07 13.43 -2.36
N THR A 26 7.83 13.44 -1.06
CA THR A 26 6.47 13.39 -0.49
C THR A 26 5.81 14.77 -0.57
N ILE A 27 4.48 14.83 -0.41
CA ILE A 27 3.75 16.12 -0.29
C ILE A 27 4.31 16.92 0.89
N HIS A 28 4.64 16.25 2.01
CA HIS A 28 5.18 16.89 3.20
C HIS A 28 6.55 17.55 2.97
N GLU A 29 7.41 16.90 2.18
CA GLU A 29 8.72 17.45 1.84
C GLU A 29 8.60 18.64 0.89
N GLU A 30 7.68 18.61 -0.08
CA GLU A 30 7.43 19.73 -0.99
C GLU A 30 6.86 20.94 -0.25
N LEU A 31 5.91 20.74 0.67
CA LEU A 31 5.37 21.82 1.49
C LEU A 31 6.45 22.45 2.38
N ALA A 32 7.28 21.62 3.02
CA ALA A 32 8.36 22.12 3.87
C ALA A 32 9.39 22.97 3.09
N GLN A 33 9.68 22.64 1.83
CA GLN A 33 10.54 23.44 0.97
C GLN A 33 9.95 24.83 0.68
N ASN A 34 8.62 24.93 0.66
CA ASN A 34 7.91 26.20 0.47
C ASN A 34 7.65 26.94 1.81
N GLY A 35 8.23 26.48 2.93
CA GLY A 35 8.01 27.05 4.25
C GLY A 35 6.64 26.73 4.86
N GLU A 36 5.89 25.82 4.26
CA GLU A 36 4.54 25.42 4.69
C GLU A 36 4.58 24.26 5.69
N GLN A 37 3.65 24.28 6.62
CA GLN A 37 3.48 23.21 7.58
C GLN A 37 2.57 22.10 7.05
N SER A 38 2.80 20.88 7.54
CA SER A 38 1.92 19.74 7.30
C SER A 38 1.80 18.85 8.53
N ALA A 39 0.70 18.11 8.63
CA ALA A 39 0.48 17.14 9.69
C ALA A 39 0.33 15.72 9.16
N SER A 40 0.84 14.77 9.93
CA SER A 40 0.63 13.33 9.74
C SER A 40 0.13 12.73 11.05
N VAL A 41 -1.04 12.11 11.02
CA VAL A 41 -1.67 11.44 12.17
C VAL A 41 -1.86 9.97 11.84
N ASN A 42 -1.06 9.11 12.46
CA ASN A 42 -1.04 7.66 12.24
C ASN A 42 -0.78 7.22 10.77
N ALA A 43 -0.45 8.12 9.85
CA ALA A 43 -0.20 7.74 8.47
C ALA A 43 1.12 6.95 8.36
N LEU A 44 1.11 5.90 7.53
CA LEU A 44 2.29 5.05 7.32
C LEU A 44 3.39 5.79 6.56
N VAL A 45 3.02 6.59 5.56
CA VAL A 45 3.96 7.46 4.85
C VAL A 45 3.87 8.86 5.47
N TYR A 46 4.91 9.22 6.20
CA TYR A 46 5.00 10.48 6.96
C TYR A 46 6.29 11.26 6.71
N ARG A 47 7.16 10.77 5.82
CA ARG A 47 8.46 11.40 5.57
C ARG A 47 8.29 12.87 5.21
N GLY A 48 8.96 13.71 5.99
CA GLY A 48 9.02 15.16 5.84
C GLY A 48 10.43 15.67 6.12
N SER A 49 10.58 16.98 6.33
CA SER A 49 11.90 17.62 6.53
C SER A 49 12.25 17.89 7.98
N THR A 50 11.35 17.61 8.94
CA THR A 50 11.56 17.91 10.36
C THR A 50 12.18 16.71 11.10
N SER A 51 13.35 16.90 11.70
CA SER A 51 13.96 15.87 12.54
C SER A 51 13.13 15.66 13.82
N LYS A 52 12.82 14.42 14.11
CA LYS A 52 12.05 13.99 15.29
C LYS A 52 12.79 12.88 16.02
N GLN A 53 12.80 12.95 17.35
CA GLN A 53 13.27 11.90 18.24
C GLN A 53 12.04 11.26 18.91
N LEU A 54 11.80 10.00 18.63
CA LEU A 54 10.69 9.25 19.21
C LEU A 54 11.21 8.43 20.38
N ARG A 55 10.42 8.37 21.45
CA ARG A 55 10.73 7.57 22.67
C ARG A 55 9.68 6.47 22.83
N PRO A 56 10.00 5.24 22.41
CA PRO A 56 9.08 4.13 22.58
C PRO A 56 8.70 3.88 24.04
N PRO A 57 7.50 3.31 24.28
CA PRO A 57 7.06 2.92 25.62
C PRO A 57 8.09 1.99 26.29
N ARG A 58 8.30 2.15 27.60
CA ARG A 58 9.29 1.35 28.37
C ARG A 58 9.12 -0.15 28.19
N LEU A 59 7.88 -0.66 28.08
CA LEU A 59 7.62 -2.08 27.83
C LEU A 59 8.14 -2.52 26.46
N ALA A 60 7.96 -1.73 25.40
CA ALA A 60 8.46 -2.06 24.07
C ALA A 60 10.00 -2.10 24.02
N THR A 61 10.66 -1.21 24.74
CA THR A 61 12.13 -1.20 24.87
C THR A 61 12.64 -2.33 25.77
N PHE A 62 11.95 -2.61 26.89
CA PHE A 62 12.29 -3.71 27.80
C PHE A 62 12.24 -5.08 27.09
N PHE A 63 11.21 -5.34 26.30
CA PHE A 63 11.11 -6.55 25.47
C PHE A 63 11.95 -6.50 24.19
N LYS A 64 12.79 -5.48 24.01
CA LYS A 64 13.64 -5.27 22.81
C LYS A 64 12.85 -5.29 21.49
N LEU A 65 11.57 -4.91 21.52
CA LEU A 65 10.72 -4.78 20.33
C LEU A 65 11.09 -3.54 19.52
N LEU A 66 11.44 -2.44 20.21
CA LEU A 66 11.91 -1.19 19.63
C LEU A 66 13.18 -0.73 20.35
N PRO A 67 14.06 0.02 19.68
CA PRO A 67 15.22 0.67 20.33
C PRO A 67 14.75 1.72 21.32
N HIS A 68 15.64 2.19 22.21
CA HIS A 68 15.32 3.20 23.21
C HIS A 68 14.96 4.56 22.60
N GLU A 69 15.55 4.88 21.47
CA GLU A 69 15.32 6.10 20.70
C GLU A 69 15.25 5.78 19.21
N ILE A 70 14.36 6.47 18.51
CA ILE A 70 14.21 6.35 17.07
C ILE A 70 14.27 7.76 16.47
N HIS A 71 15.25 8.00 15.62
CA HIS A 71 15.40 9.27 14.92
C HIS A 71 14.76 9.16 13.54
N ILE A 72 13.82 10.03 13.23
CA ILE A 72 13.12 10.07 11.95
C ILE A 72 13.11 11.48 11.35
N LYS A 73 12.90 11.56 10.04
CA LYS A 73 12.48 12.78 9.36
C LYS A 73 10.97 12.71 9.12
N GLY A 74 10.22 13.50 9.84
CA GLY A 74 8.76 13.51 9.77
C GLY A 74 8.19 14.87 9.39
N THR A 75 6.88 14.99 9.46
CA THR A 75 6.14 16.24 9.25
C THR A 75 6.37 17.20 10.42
N SER A 76 6.09 18.50 10.21
CA SER A 76 6.17 19.51 11.29
C SER A 76 5.25 19.15 12.47
N LEU A 77 4.02 18.74 12.20
CA LEU A 77 3.08 18.20 13.18
C LEU A 77 2.95 16.69 12.95
N PHE A 78 3.53 15.89 13.84
CA PHE A 78 3.63 14.44 13.71
C PHE A 78 3.02 13.72 14.90
N SER A 79 2.11 12.81 14.64
CA SER A 79 1.50 11.90 15.61
C SER A 79 1.50 10.48 15.10
N PHE A 80 1.96 9.53 15.91
CA PHE A 80 2.01 8.11 15.57
C PHE A 80 1.82 7.27 16.84
N GLY A 81 0.57 7.04 17.16
CA GLY A 81 0.17 6.36 18.38
C GLY A 81 0.84 6.93 19.63
N SER A 82 1.15 6.07 20.56
CA SER A 82 1.84 6.45 21.82
C SER A 82 3.31 6.87 21.67
N LEU A 83 3.89 6.71 20.46
CA LEU A 83 5.27 7.13 20.18
C LEU A 83 5.41 8.64 20.01
N SER A 84 4.38 9.29 19.48
CA SER A 84 4.33 10.75 19.31
C SER A 84 2.88 11.21 19.34
N GLN A 85 2.58 12.14 20.23
CA GLN A 85 1.24 12.71 20.44
C GLN A 85 1.28 14.22 20.27
N LEU A 86 0.31 14.77 19.57
CA LEU A 86 0.07 16.22 19.48
C LEU A 86 -0.89 16.67 20.58
N ASN A 87 -1.84 15.81 20.96
CA ASN A 87 -2.77 16.04 22.05
C ASN A 87 -2.29 15.39 23.35
N PRO A 88 -1.77 16.16 24.35
CA PRO A 88 -1.33 15.58 25.60
C PRO A 88 -2.42 14.89 26.42
N LYS A 89 -3.69 15.18 26.11
CA LYS A 89 -4.87 14.58 26.77
C LYS A 89 -5.44 13.37 26.02
N ASN A 90 -4.79 12.91 24.97
CA ASN A 90 -5.23 11.74 24.21
C ASN A 90 -5.14 10.47 25.08
N ARG A 91 -6.29 9.85 25.34
CA ARG A 91 -6.41 8.66 26.23
C ARG A 91 -6.48 7.33 25.45
N TYR A 92 -6.30 7.35 24.15
CA TYR A 92 -6.46 6.17 23.29
C TYR A 92 -5.14 5.51 22.91
N GLY A 93 -4.02 5.83 23.61
CA GLY A 93 -2.67 5.33 23.35
C GLY A 93 -2.25 4.09 24.14
N HIS A 94 -3.17 3.38 24.83
CA HIS A 94 -2.83 2.25 25.69
C HIS A 94 -2.52 0.96 24.89
N LEU A 95 -1.86 -0.01 25.54
CA LEU A 95 -1.53 -1.32 24.97
C LEU A 95 -2.73 -2.04 24.35
N TRP A 96 -3.84 -2.11 25.09
CA TRP A 96 -5.09 -2.75 24.63
C TRP A 96 -5.82 -1.97 23.52
N GLN A 97 -5.35 -0.78 23.19
CA GLN A 97 -5.80 0.08 22.10
C GLN A 97 -4.77 0.14 20.97
N ALA A 98 -4.03 -0.92 20.76
CA ALA A 98 -2.95 -1.01 19.77
C ALA A 98 -1.93 0.13 19.87
N TYR A 99 -1.61 0.56 21.08
CA TYR A 99 -0.70 1.69 21.34
C TYR A 99 -1.06 2.98 20.59
N GLY A 100 -2.35 3.21 20.34
CA GLY A 100 -2.84 4.39 19.62
C GLY A 100 -2.95 4.24 18.11
N LEU A 101 -2.62 3.09 17.54
CA LEU A 101 -2.91 2.80 16.14
C LEU A 101 -4.40 2.39 16.00
N ASN A 102 -5.28 3.35 16.20
CA ASN A 102 -6.74 3.17 16.15
C ASN A 102 -7.44 4.49 15.81
N ASP A 103 -8.70 4.38 15.32
CA ASP A 103 -9.47 5.51 14.81
C ASP A 103 -9.72 6.59 15.87
N LYS A 104 -10.04 6.19 17.11
CA LYS A 104 -10.31 7.14 18.20
C LYS A 104 -9.10 7.98 18.58
N PHE A 105 -7.91 7.39 18.48
CA PHE A 105 -6.67 8.12 18.69
C PHE A 105 -6.50 9.18 17.59
N SER A 106 -6.64 8.78 16.32
CA SER A 106 -6.54 9.69 15.17
C SER A 106 -7.55 10.83 15.27
N THR A 107 -8.81 10.52 15.61
CA THR A 107 -9.84 11.53 15.84
C THR A 107 -9.48 12.51 16.96
N SER A 108 -8.95 12.02 18.07
CA SER A 108 -8.54 12.86 19.22
C SER A 108 -7.43 13.83 18.86
N GLU A 109 -6.44 13.39 18.09
CA GLU A 109 -5.35 14.23 17.57
C GLU A 109 -5.90 15.31 16.62
N MET A 110 -6.76 14.91 15.68
CA MET A 110 -7.37 15.85 14.71
C MET A 110 -8.24 16.91 15.39
N ILE A 111 -9.12 16.51 16.33
CA ILE A 111 -9.95 17.44 17.11
C ILE A 111 -9.06 18.45 17.89
N HIS A 112 -7.93 17.98 18.42
CA HIS A 112 -7.00 18.87 19.12
C HIS A 112 -6.43 19.92 18.16
N LEU A 113 -6.02 19.54 16.95
CA LEU A 113 -5.51 20.49 15.94
C LEU A 113 -6.58 21.49 15.52
N ILE A 114 -7.80 21.04 15.24
CA ILE A 114 -8.91 21.88 14.81
C ILE A 114 -9.28 22.90 15.92
N LYS A 115 -9.55 22.42 17.15
CA LYS A 115 -9.98 23.30 18.27
C LYS A 115 -8.96 24.34 18.71
N ASN A 116 -7.68 24.10 18.45
CA ASN A 116 -6.61 25.04 18.80
C ASN A 116 -6.17 25.91 17.63
N GLY A 117 -6.86 25.86 16.46
CA GLY A 117 -6.49 26.63 15.28
C GLY A 117 -5.10 26.24 14.73
N LYS A 118 -4.69 24.97 14.93
CA LYS A 118 -3.37 24.47 14.56
C LYS A 118 -3.42 23.48 13.40
N LEU A 119 -4.56 23.35 12.73
CA LEU A 119 -4.68 22.50 11.55
C LEU A 119 -3.84 23.12 10.43
N PRO A 120 -2.78 22.44 9.95
CA PRO A 120 -1.94 23.00 8.90
C PRO A 120 -2.60 22.87 7.52
N LYS A 121 -2.01 23.51 6.52
CA LYS A 121 -2.50 23.54 5.15
C LYS A 121 -2.76 22.16 4.53
N PHE A 122 -1.98 21.15 4.91
CA PHE A 122 -2.19 19.75 4.54
C PHE A 122 -2.10 18.83 5.76
N THR A 123 -3.09 18.00 5.93
CA THR A 123 -3.13 16.99 6.99
C THR A 123 -3.57 15.65 6.42
N ILE A 124 -2.82 14.59 6.70
CA ILE A 124 -3.25 13.22 6.45
C ILE A 124 -3.51 12.52 7.78
N ALA A 125 -4.67 11.89 7.91
CA ALA A 125 -5.03 11.08 9.08
C ALA A 125 -5.46 9.69 8.63
N TYR A 126 -4.93 8.65 9.30
CA TYR A 126 -5.22 7.25 9.00
C TYR A 126 -6.14 6.64 10.04
N PHE A 127 -7.12 5.88 9.56
CA PHE A 127 -8.16 5.20 10.35
C PHE A 127 -8.09 3.68 10.08
N PRO A 128 -7.33 2.91 10.86
CA PRO A 128 -6.97 1.52 10.56
C PRO A 128 -8.04 0.46 10.89
N VAL A 129 -9.14 0.80 11.56
CA VAL A 129 -10.06 -0.21 12.11
C VAL A 129 -10.84 -0.93 11.01
N ASN A 130 -11.19 -0.24 9.91
CA ASN A 130 -11.94 -0.85 8.83
C ASN A 130 -11.16 -2.00 8.17
N ASP A 131 -9.89 -1.85 7.89
CA ASP A 131 -9.01 -2.87 7.33
C ASP A 131 -9.07 -4.17 8.15
N LYS A 132 -8.89 -4.07 9.46
CA LYS A 132 -8.96 -5.21 10.38
C LYS A 132 -10.32 -5.92 10.39
N ASP A 133 -11.42 -5.15 10.30
CA ASP A 133 -12.76 -5.73 10.29
C ASP A 133 -13.04 -6.44 8.97
N VAL A 134 -12.59 -5.90 7.84
CA VAL A 134 -12.73 -6.52 6.51
C VAL A 134 -11.89 -7.78 6.38
N HIS A 135 -10.65 -7.79 6.83
CA HIS A 135 -9.82 -8.99 6.88
C HIS A 135 -10.48 -10.16 7.60
N LYS A 136 -11.25 -9.89 8.67
CA LYS A 136 -11.90 -10.93 9.49
C LYS A 136 -13.26 -11.37 8.95
N LYS A 137 -14.05 -10.42 8.43
CA LYS A 137 -15.47 -10.64 8.11
C LYS A 137 -15.74 -10.70 6.60
N GLY A 138 -14.76 -10.31 5.80
CA GLY A 138 -14.88 -10.24 4.35
C GLY A 138 -15.33 -8.87 3.85
N PRO A 139 -15.24 -8.62 2.52
CA PRO A 139 -15.38 -7.29 1.92
C PRO A 139 -16.78 -6.69 1.98
N LYS A 140 -17.81 -7.48 2.31
CA LYS A 140 -19.19 -7.00 2.42
C LYS A 140 -19.56 -6.49 3.82
N THR A 141 -18.61 -6.48 4.77
CA THR A 141 -18.89 -5.95 6.11
C THR A 141 -18.93 -4.43 6.12
N THR A 142 -19.93 -3.85 6.78
CA THR A 142 -20.07 -2.41 6.97
C THR A 142 -19.55 -1.94 8.33
N VAL A 143 -19.30 -2.87 9.26
CA VAL A 143 -19.00 -2.56 10.66
C VAL A 143 -17.80 -1.62 10.83
N GLY A 144 -16.74 -1.80 10.05
CA GLY A 144 -15.56 -0.93 10.07
C GLY A 144 -15.88 0.46 9.50
N ILE A 145 -16.63 0.51 8.39
CA ILE A 145 -17.05 1.76 7.74
C ILE A 145 -17.95 2.57 8.69
N GLU A 146 -18.92 1.96 9.36
CA GLU A 146 -19.79 2.63 10.35
C GLU A 146 -18.98 3.24 11.50
N LYS A 147 -17.93 2.57 11.96
CA LYS A 147 -17.03 3.11 12.99
C LYS A 147 -16.26 4.33 12.49
N VAL A 148 -15.67 4.25 11.29
CA VAL A 148 -14.93 5.36 10.68
C VAL A 148 -15.86 6.54 10.41
N ASP A 149 -17.05 6.30 9.86
CA ASP A 149 -18.06 7.32 9.63
C ASP A 149 -18.39 8.08 10.93
N HIS A 150 -18.63 7.35 12.02
CA HIS A 150 -18.87 7.96 13.34
C HIS A 150 -17.67 8.82 13.83
N GLU A 151 -16.45 8.41 13.57
CA GLU A 151 -15.25 9.21 13.90
C GLU A 151 -15.14 10.46 13.01
N VAL A 152 -15.43 10.36 11.71
CA VAL A 152 -15.49 11.51 10.79
C VAL A 152 -16.59 12.50 11.19
N GLN A 153 -17.77 12.04 11.58
CA GLN A 153 -18.84 12.90 12.12
C GLN A 153 -18.35 13.71 13.33
N LYS A 154 -17.57 13.12 14.25
CA LYS A 154 -16.99 13.85 15.39
C LYS A 154 -16.04 14.96 14.92
N LEU A 155 -15.28 14.75 13.84
CA LEU A 155 -14.43 15.78 13.27
C LEU A 155 -15.27 16.93 12.73
N LEU A 156 -16.29 16.65 11.91
CA LEU A 156 -17.20 17.65 11.35
C LEU A 156 -17.95 18.41 12.46
N ASN A 157 -18.40 17.72 13.50
CA ASN A 157 -19.06 18.35 14.67
C ASN A 157 -18.12 19.23 15.53
N THR A 158 -16.82 19.27 15.23
CA THR A 158 -15.86 20.14 15.92
C THR A 158 -15.98 21.60 15.46
N TYR A 159 -16.51 21.80 14.26
CA TYR A 159 -16.88 23.09 13.70
C TYR A 159 -18.28 23.52 14.19
N GLY A 160 -18.67 24.76 13.96
CA GLY A 160 -20.01 25.24 14.34
C GLY A 160 -21.15 24.50 13.63
N SER A 161 -20.91 24.10 12.38
CA SER A 161 -21.78 23.27 11.56
C SER A 161 -20.97 22.43 10.57
N TRP A 162 -21.60 21.42 9.98
CA TRP A 162 -20.97 20.66 8.88
C TRP A 162 -20.72 21.56 7.65
N ASP A 163 -21.64 22.48 7.36
CA ASP A 163 -21.46 23.45 6.26
C ASP A 163 -20.23 24.32 6.48
N GLU A 164 -19.99 24.77 7.70
CA GLU A 164 -18.73 25.47 8.03
C GLU A 164 -17.52 24.59 7.87
N ALA A 165 -17.53 23.36 8.34
CA ALA A 165 -16.44 22.40 8.17
C ALA A 165 -16.07 22.18 6.70
N LEU A 166 -17.10 22.02 5.85
CA LEU A 166 -16.95 21.80 4.40
C LEU A 166 -16.55 23.07 3.63
N LYS A 167 -16.94 24.25 4.15
CA LYS A 167 -16.56 25.55 3.58
C LYS A 167 -15.11 25.90 3.92
N GLU A 168 -14.68 25.63 5.15
CA GLU A 168 -13.34 25.96 5.62
C GLU A 168 -12.27 25.03 5.06
N ASN A 169 -12.61 23.77 4.81
CA ASN A 169 -11.63 22.74 4.42
C ASN A 169 -12.10 21.95 3.20
N VAL A 170 -11.13 21.47 2.42
CA VAL A 170 -11.33 20.38 1.48
C VAL A 170 -11.14 19.06 2.24
N TRP A 171 -12.14 18.21 2.19
CA TRP A 171 -12.09 16.87 2.78
C TRP A 171 -11.98 15.84 1.68
N ILE A 172 -10.98 14.99 1.77
CA ILE A 172 -10.78 13.84 0.89
C ILE A 172 -10.79 12.60 1.77
N VAL A 173 -11.88 11.84 1.71
CA VAL A 173 -12.02 10.57 2.43
C VAL A 173 -11.94 9.43 1.43
N MET A 174 -10.97 8.53 1.60
CA MET A 174 -10.73 7.46 0.64
C MET A 174 -10.19 6.19 1.31
N GLY A 175 -10.36 5.04 0.67
CA GLY A 175 -9.64 3.83 1.02
C GLY A 175 -8.19 3.87 0.51
N ASP A 176 -7.32 3.10 1.13
CA ASP A 176 -5.93 2.86 0.70
C ASP A 176 -5.82 1.63 -0.20
N SER A 177 -6.69 0.64 -0.01
CA SER A 177 -6.85 -0.53 -0.86
C SER A 177 -8.29 -1.04 -0.82
N GLY A 178 -8.73 -1.73 -1.87
CA GLY A 178 -9.84 -2.67 -1.80
C GLY A 178 -9.38 -3.99 -1.15
N GLN A 179 -10.30 -4.93 -0.97
CA GLN A 179 -9.98 -6.26 -0.45
C GLN A 179 -10.85 -7.31 -1.14
N ALA A 180 -10.23 -8.37 -1.66
CA ALA A 180 -10.95 -9.50 -2.23
C ALA A 180 -11.24 -10.58 -1.18
N ARG A 181 -12.39 -11.23 -1.30
CA ARG A 181 -12.74 -12.35 -0.44
C ARG A 181 -11.78 -13.52 -0.65
N ILE A 182 -11.35 -14.16 0.44
CA ILE A 182 -10.56 -15.39 0.44
C ILE A 182 -11.49 -16.58 0.73
N GLY A 183 -11.26 -17.68 0.01
CA GLY A 183 -12.04 -18.91 0.21
C GLY A 183 -11.96 -19.46 1.63
N ASN A 184 -12.92 -20.34 1.96
CA ASN A 184 -13.10 -20.84 3.33
C ASN A 184 -12.25 -22.06 3.67
N ASP A 185 -11.60 -22.68 2.71
CA ASP A 185 -10.84 -23.94 2.88
C ASP A 185 -9.34 -23.74 2.66
N LYS A 186 -8.56 -24.81 2.86
CA LYS A 186 -7.11 -24.77 2.67
C LYS A 186 -6.68 -24.59 1.22
N HIS A 187 -7.56 -24.91 0.27
CA HIS A 187 -7.26 -24.72 -1.16
C HIS A 187 -7.12 -23.23 -1.53
N ALA A 188 -7.75 -22.35 -0.76
CA ALA A 188 -7.59 -20.91 -0.93
C ALA A 188 -6.19 -20.38 -0.61
N LEU A 189 -5.36 -21.18 0.07
CA LEU A 189 -4.02 -20.81 0.50
C LEU A 189 -2.98 -21.42 -0.45
N ILE A 190 -2.22 -20.54 -1.13
CA ILE A 190 -1.14 -20.95 -2.04
C ILE A 190 0.17 -20.97 -1.24
N ASP A 191 0.64 -22.18 -0.87
CA ASP A 191 1.94 -22.34 -0.21
C ASP A 191 3.06 -22.15 -1.24
N LEU A 192 3.55 -20.92 -1.33
CA LEU A 192 4.55 -20.54 -2.34
C LEU A 192 5.90 -21.30 -2.17
N PRO A 193 6.44 -21.50 -0.95
CA PRO A 193 7.58 -22.41 -0.74
C PRO A 193 7.36 -23.83 -1.26
N LEU A 194 6.15 -24.37 -1.14
CA LEU A 194 5.84 -25.71 -1.63
C LEU A 194 5.91 -25.80 -3.17
N LEU A 195 5.43 -24.75 -3.87
CA LEU A 195 5.55 -24.66 -5.33
C LEU A 195 7.02 -24.57 -5.78
N LEU A 196 7.87 -23.97 -4.95
CA LEU A 196 9.29 -23.76 -5.20
C LEU A 196 10.21 -24.71 -4.39
N LYS A 197 9.70 -25.88 -3.99
CA LYS A 197 10.39 -26.84 -3.10
C LYS A 197 11.75 -27.34 -3.58
N ASN A 198 12.04 -27.22 -4.87
CA ASN A 198 13.31 -27.61 -5.47
C ASN A 198 14.41 -26.57 -5.27
N TYR A 199 14.09 -25.42 -4.68
CA TYR A 199 15.02 -24.32 -4.44
C TYR A 199 15.24 -24.12 -2.94
N ARG A 200 16.42 -23.66 -2.58
CA ARG A 200 16.71 -23.26 -1.20
C ARG A 200 16.13 -21.89 -0.92
N ILE A 201 15.22 -21.85 0.03
CA ILE A 201 14.47 -20.64 0.44
C ILE A 201 14.64 -20.46 1.95
N PRO A 202 15.13 -19.31 2.43
CA PRO A 202 15.28 -19.06 3.86
C PRO A 202 13.91 -19.13 4.55
N THR A 203 13.87 -19.68 5.76
CA THR A 203 12.64 -19.66 6.58
C THR A 203 12.32 -18.22 7.00
N LEU A 204 11.04 -17.92 7.20
CA LEU A 204 10.61 -16.63 7.73
C LEU A 204 11.36 -16.34 9.05
N SER A 205 11.81 -15.11 9.26
CA SER A 205 12.61 -14.66 10.41
C SER A 205 14.10 -15.06 10.44
N LYS A 206 14.59 -15.82 9.48
CA LYS A 206 16.04 -16.04 9.32
C LYS A 206 16.61 -15.07 8.28
N SER A 207 17.84 -14.65 8.50
CA SER A 207 18.60 -13.91 7.51
C SER A 207 18.90 -14.79 6.31
N VAL A 208 18.94 -14.18 5.13
CA VAL A 208 19.38 -14.82 3.89
C VAL A 208 20.81 -15.34 4.07
N GLN A 209 21.07 -16.58 3.70
CA GLN A 209 22.38 -17.22 3.71
C GLN A 209 22.96 -17.24 2.30
N ARG A 210 24.28 -17.46 2.21
CA ARG A 210 25.01 -17.43 0.91
C ARG A 210 24.53 -18.48 -0.09
N ASP A 211 24.00 -19.58 0.39
CA ASP A 211 23.52 -20.70 -0.42
C ASP A 211 22.02 -20.68 -0.70
N ASP A 212 21.29 -19.71 -0.15
CA ASP A 212 19.88 -19.50 -0.51
C ASP A 212 19.77 -19.05 -1.98
N GLN A 213 18.82 -19.65 -2.69
CA GLN A 213 18.66 -19.43 -4.13
C GLN A 213 17.51 -18.44 -4.42
N ILE A 214 16.47 -18.46 -3.58
CA ILE A 214 15.28 -17.62 -3.74
C ILE A 214 14.91 -17.02 -2.39
N ALA A 215 14.57 -15.73 -2.36
CA ALA A 215 13.90 -15.11 -1.22
C ALA A 215 12.47 -14.73 -1.60
N LEU A 216 11.55 -14.84 -0.64
CA LEU A 216 10.13 -14.58 -0.84
C LEU A 216 9.68 -13.37 -0.02
N GLY A 217 9.06 -12.41 -0.69
CA GLY A 217 8.32 -11.31 -0.07
C GLY A 217 6.82 -11.50 -0.31
N LEU A 218 6.10 -12.05 0.68
CA LEU A 218 4.67 -12.26 0.56
C LEU A 218 3.91 -11.01 1.01
N ASN A 219 2.95 -10.60 0.21
CA ASN A 219 2.01 -9.53 0.49
C ASN A 219 0.60 -10.01 0.18
N GLU A 220 0.13 -11.00 0.95
CA GLU A 220 -1.21 -11.58 0.88
C GLU A 220 -1.56 -12.12 -0.52
N ARG A 221 -2.19 -11.31 -1.38
CA ARG A 221 -2.60 -11.71 -2.72
C ARG A 221 -1.55 -11.44 -3.81
N MET A 222 -0.40 -10.88 -3.44
CA MET A 222 0.74 -10.68 -4.31
C MET A 222 2.02 -11.16 -3.62
N ALA A 223 2.98 -11.66 -4.38
CA ALA A 223 4.28 -12.04 -3.87
C ALA A 223 5.41 -11.61 -4.79
N TYR A 224 6.55 -11.28 -4.17
CA TYR A 224 7.82 -11.13 -4.85
C TYR A 224 8.63 -12.42 -4.70
N VAL A 225 9.21 -12.89 -5.80
CA VAL A 225 10.13 -14.03 -5.85
C VAL A 225 11.49 -13.49 -6.29
N TYR A 226 12.37 -13.18 -5.33
CA TYR A 226 13.71 -12.66 -5.60
C TYR A 226 14.67 -13.80 -5.95
N LEU A 227 15.35 -13.70 -7.07
CA LEU A 227 16.35 -14.67 -7.54
C LEU A 227 17.72 -14.27 -7.02
N LEU A 228 18.20 -14.94 -6.00
CA LEU A 228 19.48 -14.67 -5.34
C LEU A 228 20.65 -15.34 -6.10
N ASP A 229 20.39 -16.50 -6.70
CA ASP A 229 21.34 -17.24 -7.51
C ASP A 229 21.30 -16.73 -8.97
N ASN A 230 22.41 -16.25 -9.47
CA ASN A 230 22.53 -15.69 -10.81
C ASN A 230 22.32 -16.73 -11.95
N HIS A 231 22.41 -18.02 -11.65
CA HIS A 231 22.16 -19.10 -12.60
C HIS A 231 20.68 -19.41 -12.81
N LEU A 232 19.79 -18.89 -11.94
CA LEU A 232 18.36 -19.07 -12.11
C LEU A 232 17.82 -18.24 -13.26
N ASP A 233 17.02 -18.89 -14.11
CA ASP A 233 16.32 -18.22 -15.19
C ASP A 233 14.89 -17.82 -14.77
N SER A 234 14.57 -16.53 -14.92
CA SER A 234 13.24 -15.99 -14.56
C SER A 234 12.12 -16.65 -15.34
N THR A 235 12.34 -16.97 -16.62
CA THR A 235 11.33 -17.61 -17.48
C THR A 235 11.00 -19.01 -17.00
N SER A 236 12.01 -19.78 -16.56
CA SER A 236 11.83 -21.12 -16.02
C SER A 236 11.04 -21.10 -14.72
N ILE A 237 11.32 -20.15 -13.81
CA ILE A 237 10.55 -19.95 -12.57
C ILE A 237 9.11 -19.52 -12.88
N ALA A 238 8.91 -18.59 -13.80
CA ALA A 238 7.58 -18.16 -14.22
C ALA A 238 6.76 -19.33 -14.81
N THR A 239 7.40 -20.15 -15.66
CA THR A 239 6.79 -21.36 -16.24
C THR A 239 6.40 -22.40 -15.18
N LEU A 240 7.18 -22.52 -14.12
CA LEU A 240 6.85 -23.38 -12.99
C LEU A 240 5.64 -22.85 -12.22
N LEU A 241 5.66 -21.57 -11.84
CA LEU A 241 4.62 -20.94 -11.01
C LEU A 241 3.28 -20.84 -11.74
N LYS A 242 3.25 -20.48 -13.03
CA LYS A 242 2.02 -20.38 -13.79
C LYS A 242 1.21 -21.67 -13.92
N LYS A 243 1.80 -22.84 -13.59
CA LYS A 243 1.08 -24.13 -13.60
C LYS A 243 0.01 -24.22 -12.52
N ASP A 244 0.15 -23.46 -11.44
CA ASP A 244 -0.88 -23.41 -10.40
C ASP A 244 -2.04 -22.50 -10.86
N GLN A 245 -3.22 -23.11 -11.05
CA GLN A 245 -4.40 -22.45 -11.59
C GLN A 245 -4.96 -21.32 -10.68
N ARG A 246 -4.51 -21.25 -9.44
CA ARG A 246 -4.87 -20.21 -8.46
C ARG A 246 -4.08 -18.92 -8.66
N ILE A 247 -2.96 -19.01 -9.37
CA ILE A 247 -2.14 -17.85 -9.77
C ILE A 247 -2.78 -17.21 -10.99
N GLY A 248 -3.07 -15.92 -10.91
CA GLY A 248 -3.62 -15.12 -12.00
C GLY A 248 -2.59 -14.88 -13.09
N PHE A 249 -1.46 -14.32 -12.68
CA PHE A 249 -0.32 -14.15 -13.57
C PHE A 249 1.01 -14.17 -12.82
N VAL A 250 2.08 -14.36 -13.58
CA VAL A 250 3.48 -14.18 -13.15
C VAL A 250 4.13 -13.19 -14.09
N ALA A 251 4.72 -12.13 -13.55
CA ALA A 251 5.43 -11.12 -14.33
C ALA A 251 6.92 -11.09 -13.98
N TRP A 252 7.79 -10.83 -14.96
CA TRP A 252 9.23 -10.65 -14.80
C TRP A 252 9.80 -9.71 -15.83
N ARG A 253 10.94 -9.11 -15.53
CA ARG A 253 11.66 -8.22 -16.45
C ARG A 253 12.75 -8.98 -17.19
N LYS A 254 12.86 -8.74 -18.50
CA LYS A 254 13.97 -9.23 -19.34
C LYS A 254 14.39 -8.10 -20.29
N GLY A 255 15.54 -7.51 -20.03
CA GLY A 255 15.98 -6.30 -20.75
C GLY A 255 15.07 -5.12 -20.42
N GLU A 256 14.52 -4.50 -21.44
CA GLU A 256 13.58 -3.38 -21.33
C GLU A 256 12.12 -3.87 -21.23
N ASP A 257 11.86 -5.12 -21.62
CA ASP A 257 10.52 -5.67 -21.67
C ASP A 257 10.10 -6.31 -20.35
N ILE A 258 8.83 -6.12 -20.01
CA ILE A 258 8.16 -6.84 -18.93
C ILE A 258 7.33 -7.94 -19.58
N HIS A 259 7.58 -9.17 -19.16
CA HIS A 259 6.89 -10.36 -19.60
C HIS A 259 5.85 -10.78 -18.57
N VAL A 260 4.70 -11.24 -19.04
CA VAL A 260 3.59 -11.70 -18.18
C VAL A 260 3.09 -13.03 -18.73
N ALA A 261 2.94 -14.02 -17.88
CA ALA A 261 2.44 -15.34 -18.21
C ALA A 261 1.31 -15.76 -17.27
N SER A 262 0.34 -16.50 -17.78
CA SER A 262 -0.77 -17.10 -17.03
C SER A 262 -0.95 -18.56 -17.42
N SER A 263 -1.60 -19.33 -16.57
CA SER A 263 -1.99 -20.71 -16.89
C SER A 263 -3.11 -20.80 -17.93
N GLU A 264 -3.85 -19.73 -18.13
CA GLU A 264 -5.00 -19.68 -19.05
C GLU A 264 -4.58 -19.51 -20.51
N TYR A 265 -3.33 -19.08 -20.75
CA TYR A 265 -2.81 -18.79 -22.07
C TYR A 265 -1.45 -19.46 -22.29
N GLU A 266 -1.24 -19.99 -23.48
CA GLU A 266 0.06 -20.57 -23.84
C GLU A 266 1.10 -19.50 -24.13
N THR A 267 0.69 -18.45 -24.84
CA THR A 267 1.54 -17.33 -25.25
C THR A 267 1.80 -16.37 -24.09
N VAL A 268 3.01 -15.89 -24.01
CA VAL A 268 3.41 -14.85 -23.07
C VAL A 268 3.03 -13.48 -23.64
N PHE A 269 2.54 -12.61 -22.79
CA PHE A 269 2.40 -11.18 -23.09
C PHE A 269 3.68 -10.45 -22.72
N SER A 270 4.14 -9.53 -23.55
CA SER A 270 5.24 -8.63 -23.20
C SER A 270 4.93 -7.18 -23.57
N PHE A 271 5.49 -6.27 -22.78
CA PHE A 271 5.29 -4.84 -23.01
C PHE A 271 6.46 -4.01 -22.51
N ARG A 272 6.60 -2.81 -23.07
CA ARG A 272 7.50 -1.75 -22.58
C ARG A 272 6.89 -0.37 -22.79
N ASN A 273 7.42 0.61 -22.07
CA ASN A 273 7.06 2.01 -22.24
C ASN A 273 7.53 2.53 -23.61
N GLY A 274 6.76 3.41 -24.23
CA GLY A 274 6.97 3.91 -25.57
C GLY A 274 6.43 2.97 -26.65
N GLY A 275 5.92 3.53 -27.74
CA GLY A 275 5.35 2.77 -28.83
C GLY A 275 4.05 3.37 -29.36
N GLN A 276 3.32 2.56 -30.14
CA GLN A 276 2.18 3.04 -30.91
C GLN A 276 0.82 2.91 -30.22
N TYR A 277 0.75 2.17 -29.11
CA TYR A 277 -0.50 1.97 -28.39
C TYR A 277 -0.62 3.01 -27.27
N ILE A 278 -1.77 3.64 -27.16
CA ILE A 278 -2.01 4.72 -26.18
C ILE A 278 -3.13 4.29 -25.24
N ASP A 279 -2.86 4.34 -23.93
CA ASP A 279 -3.88 4.01 -22.94
C ASP A 279 -4.79 5.20 -22.60
N GLN A 280 -5.81 4.93 -21.78
CA GLN A 280 -6.78 5.93 -21.33
C GLN A 280 -6.18 7.06 -20.48
N TYR A 281 -4.91 6.95 -20.09
CA TYR A 281 -4.15 7.95 -19.33
C TYR A 281 -3.15 8.72 -20.21
N GLY A 282 -3.16 8.48 -21.53
CA GLY A 282 -2.25 9.10 -22.49
C GLY A 282 -0.83 8.54 -22.47
N GLN A 283 -0.59 7.41 -21.81
CA GLN A 283 0.70 6.74 -21.79
C GLN A 283 0.88 5.89 -23.04
N SER A 284 2.08 5.87 -23.61
CA SER A 284 2.39 5.11 -24.83
C SER A 284 3.10 3.79 -24.51
N TRP A 285 2.74 2.74 -25.23
CA TRP A 285 3.19 1.38 -25.00
C TRP A 285 3.54 0.63 -26.29
N SER A 286 4.55 -0.23 -26.24
CA SER A 286 4.77 -1.31 -27.19
C SER A 286 4.25 -2.60 -26.56
N LEU A 287 3.43 -3.33 -27.29
CA LEU A 287 2.76 -4.55 -26.82
C LEU A 287 3.04 -5.70 -27.79
N GLU A 288 3.27 -6.91 -27.27
CA GLU A 288 3.46 -8.12 -28.04
C GLU A 288 2.87 -9.33 -27.29
N GLY A 289 2.19 -10.22 -28.01
CA GLY A 289 1.60 -11.44 -27.45
C GLY A 289 0.19 -11.27 -26.89
N GLU A 290 -0.15 -12.05 -25.84
CA GLU A 290 -1.51 -12.23 -25.35
C GLU A 290 -1.94 -11.18 -24.33
N THR A 291 -2.56 -10.10 -24.78
CA THR A 291 -2.98 -8.97 -23.94
C THR A 291 -4.07 -9.34 -22.93
N GLN A 292 -4.85 -10.39 -23.20
CA GLN A 292 -5.94 -10.85 -22.34
C GLN A 292 -5.45 -11.37 -20.98
N ILE A 293 -4.17 -11.72 -20.84
CA ILE A 293 -3.58 -12.09 -19.54
C ILE A 293 -3.79 -10.98 -18.49
N LEU A 294 -3.76 -9.72 -18.92
CA LEU A 294 -4.01 -8.55 -18.07
C LEU A 294 -5.36 -7.88 -18.37
N ASP A 295 -6.28 -8.61 -19.02
CA ASP A 295 -7.61 -8.12 -19.39
C ASP A 295 -7.55 -6.77 -20.15
N ILE A 296 -6.65 -6.72 -21.15
CA ILE A 296 -6.41 -5.55 -22.00
C ILE A 296 -7.10 -5.74 -23.34
N THR A 297 -7.92 -4.77 -23.73
CA THR A 297 -8.50 -4.70 -25.06
C THR A 297 -7.91 -3.52 -25.84
N ILE A 298 -7.83 -3.66 -27.16
CA ILE A 298 -7.26 -2.66 -28.05
C ILE A 298 -8.23 -2.43 -29.20
N ASN A 299 -8.56 -1.18 -29.50
CA ASN A 299 -9.41 -0.84 -30.64
C ASN A 299 -8.58 -0.61 -31.94
N GLU A 300 -9.28 -0.37 -33.06
CA GLU A 300 -8.69 -0.11 -34.38
C GLU A 300 -7.76 1.12 -34.39
N GLU A 301 -8.02 2.09 -33.50
CA GLU A 301 -7.22 3.32 -33.33
C GLU A 301 -6.00 3.12 -32.43
N LYS A 302 -5.68 1.86 -32.06
CA LYS A 302 -4.58 1.49 -31.14
C LYS A 302 -4.73 2.09 -29.74
N ARG A 303 -5.98 2.28 -29.30
CA ARG A 303 -6.30 2.70 -27.93
C ARG A 303 -6.43 1.49 -27.02
N ILE A 304 -5.78 1.55 -25.88
CA ILE A 304 -5.80 0.53 -24.84
C ILE A 304 -6.92 0.83 -23.85
N PHE A 305 -7.67 -0.20 -23.49
CA PHE A 305 -8.66 -0.20 -22.42
C PHE A 305 -8.34 -1.30 -21.44
N TYR A 306 -8.37 -0.97 -20.16
CA TYR A 306 -8.09 -1.87 -19.05
C TYR A 306 -9.40 -2.41 -18.46
N GLY A 307 -9.46 -3.71 -18.21
CA GLY A 307 -10.59 -4.38 -17.56
C GLY A 307 -10.35 -4.58 -16.06
N ASN A 308 -10.28 -5.84 -15.63
CA ASN A 308 -10.15 -6.22 -14.22
C ASN A 308 -8.81 -5.87 -13.58
N TYR A 309 -7.82 -5.44 -14.35
CA TYR A 309 -6.54 -4.94 -13.84
C TYR A 309 -6.38 -3.45 -14.18
N PRO A 310 -6.78 -2.53 -13.29
CA PRO A 310 -6.67 -1.08 -13.53
C PRO A 310 -5.21 -0.63 -13.67
N ASP A 311 -4.88 0.04 -14.80
CA ASP A 311 -3.54 0.57 -15.11
C ASP A 311 -2.38 -0.44 -14.90
N PRO A 312 -2.51 -1.69 -15.41
CA PRO A 312 -1.58 -2.76 -15.06
C PRO A 312 -0.19 -2.53 -15.64
N LEU A 313 -0.09 -1.89 -16.81
CA LEU A 313 1.17 -1.65 -17.51
C LEU A 313 2.06 -0.68 -16.71
N ALA A 314 1.51 0.48 -16.32
CA ALA A 314 2.27 1.45 -15.55
C ALA A 314 2.61 0.94 -14.15
N ARG A 315 1.70 0.21 -13.52
CA ARG A 315 1.89 -0.35 -12.17
C ARG A 315 2.98 -1.42 -12.16
N LEU A 316 2.97 -2.37 -13.10
CA LEU A 316 4.04 -3.37 -13.24
C LEU A 316 5.37 -2.73 -13.61
N LEU A 317 5.37 -1.77 -14.54
CA LEU A 317 6.59 -1.03 -14.89
C LEU A 317 7.19 -0.32 -13.66
N ALA A 318 6.35 0.32 -12.85
CA ALA A 318 6.78 0.99 -11.64
C ALA A 318 7.36 0.00 -10.62
N VAL A 319 6.73 -1.16 -10.43
CA VAL A 319 7.25 -2.22 -9.56
C VAL A 319 8.64 -2.66 -9.98
N PHE A 320 8.87 -2.95 -11.27
CA PHE A 320 10.18 -3.40 -11.77
C PHE A 320 11.24 -2.29 -11.79
N ARG A 321 10.88 -1.05 -11.51
CA ARG A 321 11.80 0.08 -11.32
C ARG A 321 12.00 0.45 -9.84
N SER A 322 11.17 -0.07 -8.94
CA SER A 322 11.18 0.28 -7.52
C SER A 322 12.09 -0.59 -6.66
N HIS A 323 12.51 -1.74 -7.17
CA HIS A 323 13.38 -2.69 -6.47
C HIS A 323 14.64 -2.98 -7.28
N GLU A 324 15.72 -3.21 -6.58
CA GLU A 324 16.96 -3.70 -7.18
C GLU A 324 16.96 -5.23 -7.25
N GLY A 325 17.81 -5.76 -8.15
CA GLY A 325 17.99 -7.19 -8.33
C GLY A 325 17.01 -7.81 -9.32
N ARG A 326 17.05 -9.13 -9.36
CA ARG A 326 16.21 -9.94 -10.27
C ARG A 326 15.09 -10.56 -9.47
N PHE A 327 13.86 -10.32 -9.88
CA PHE A 327 12.69 -10.86 -9.19
C PHE A 327 11.51 -11.05 -10.15
N LEU A 328 10.55 -11.84 -9.70
CA LEU A 328 9.25 -11.99 -10.33
C LEU A 328 8.18 -11.43 -9.40
N VAL A 329 7.10 -10.94 -10.01
CA VAL A 329 5.84 -10.59 -9.33
C VAL A 329 4.86 -11.70 -9.62
N VAL A 330 4.24 -12.24 -8.58
CA VAL A 330 3.24 -13.30 -8.68
C VAL A 330 1.94 -12.78 -8.08
N ASP A 331 0.87 -12.83 -8.86
CA ASP A 331 -0.44 -12.30 -8.50
C ASP A 331 -1.45 -13.44 -8.36
N ALA A 332 -2.20 -13.48 -7.27
CA ALA A 332 -3.20 -14.50 -7.01
C ALA A 332 -4.57 -14.10 -7.55
N LYS A 333 -5.31 -15.03 -8.16
CA LYS A 333 -6.70 -14.82 -8.56
C LYS A 333 -7.57 -14.44 -7.35
N PRO A 334 -8.69 -13.72 -7.52
CA PRO A 334 -9.68 -13.55 -6.47
C PRO A 334 -10.05 -14.90 -5.83
N GLY A 335 -10.17 -14.91 -4.51
CA GLY A 335 -10.41 -16.14 -3.74
C GLY A 335 -9.18 -16.79 -3.15
N PHE A 336 -7.97 -16.39 -3.56
CA PHE A 336 -6.72 -17.02 -3.15
C PHE A 336 -5.73 -16.01 -2.56
N GLU A 337 -4.87 -16.49 -1.65
CA GLU A 337 -3.76 -15.72 -1.08
C GLU A 337 -2.49 -16.58 -0.94
N PHE A 338 -1.33 -15.93 -0.97
CA PHE A 338 -0.05 -16.59 -0.77
C PHE A 338 0.27 -16.74 0.71
N VAL A 339 0.75 -17.92 1.08
CA VAL A 339 1.18 -18.23 2.44
C VAL A 339 2.53 -18.92 2.47
N ARG A 340 3.15 -18.88 3.63
CA ARG A 340 4.29 -19.72 4.03
C ARG A 340 4.20 -20.01 5.53
N SER A 341 4.99 -20.99 6.00
CA SER A 341 5.04 -21.29 7.43
C SER A 341 5.34 -20.03 8.26
N GLY A 342 4.45 -19.71 9.20
CA GLY A 342 4.56 -18.55 10.09
C GLY A 342 4.02 -17.22 9.52
N SER A 343 3.52 -17.18 8.27
CA SER A 343 2.80 -16.00 7.79
C SER A 343 1.36 -15.95 8.31
N PRO A 344 0.78 -14.76 8.50
CA PRO A 344 -0.66 -14.64 8.70
C PRO A 344 -1.42 -15.13 7.46
N ASN A 345 -2.70 -15.45 7.61
CA ASN A 345 -3.62 -15.70 6.51
C ASN A 345 -5.03 -15.26 6.89
N TYR A 346 -5.85 -15.01 5.86
CA TYR A 346 -7.19 -14.47 6.01
C TYR A 346 -8.27 -15.39 5.44
N LYS A 347 -8.03 -16.68 5.51
CA LYS A 347 -8.96 -17.72 5.06
C LYS A 347 -10.37 -17.50 5.61
N GLY A 348 -11.37 -17.40 4.73
CA GLY A 348 -12.77 -17.10 5.08
C GLY A 348 -13.08 -15.63 5.30
N GLY A 349 -12.10 -14.76 5.29
CA GLY A 349 -12.21 -13.32 5.37
C GLY A 349 -11.89 -12.63 4.03
N ALA A 350 -11.02 -11.63 4.06
CA ALA A 350 -10.54 -10.92 2.87
C ALA A 350 -9.07 -10.56 2.98
N ALA A 351 -8.43 -10.40 1.84
CA ALA A 351 -7.04 -9.98 1.71
C ALA A 351 -6.88 -9.03 0.52
N HIS A 352 -5.73 -8.36 0.42
CA HIS A 352 -5.42 -7.40 -0.63
C HIS A 352 -3.99 -7.57 -1.15
N GLY A 353 -3.53 -6.66 -2.01
CA GLY A 353 -2.16 -6.63 -2.54
C GLY A 353 -2.05 -6.98 -4.01
N SER A 354 -3.08 -7.59 -4.63
CA SER A 354 -3.15 -7.88 -6.06
C SER A 354 -3.32 -6.61 -6.90
N LEU A 355 -3.01 -6.70 -8.19
CA LEU A 355 -3.36 -5.66 -9.16
C LEU A 355 -4.84 -5.69 -9.58
N HIS A 356 -5.59 -6.73 -9.19
CA HIS A 356 -6.98 -6.90 -9.55
C HIS A 356 -7.86 -5.74 -9.04
N ALA A 357 -8.96 -5.47 -9.73
CA ALA A 357 -9.90 -4.40 -9.41
C ALA A 357 -10.44 -4.46 -7.98
N ASP A 358 -10.70 -5.67 -7.46
CA ASP A 358 -11.15 -5.88 -6.08
C ASP A 358 -10.19 -5.31 -5.03
N ASP A 359 -8.88 -5.30 -5.32
CA ASP A 359 -7.84 -4.77 -4.42
C ASP A 359 -7.49 -3.32 -4.73
N SER A 360 -7.77 -2.87 -5.95
CA SER A 360 -7.25 -1.62 -6.50
C SER A 360 -8.27 -0.49 -6.48
N LEU A 361 -9.55 -0.80 -6.64
CA LEU A 361 -10.61 0.21 -6.69
C LEU A 361 -11.10 0.53 -5.29
N VAL A 362 -11.07 1.81 -4.95
CA VAL A 362 -11.50 2.34 -3.65
C VAL A 362 -12.47 3.49 -3.82
N PRO A 363 -13.44 3.67 -2.92
CA PRO A 363 -14.26 4.88 -2.92
C PRO A 363 -13.40 6.09 -2.53
N MET A 364 -13.71 7.24 -3.15
CA MET A 364 -13.15 8.54 -2.78
C MET A 364 -14.27 9.57 -2.72
N ILE A 365 -14.46 10.16 -1.56
CA ILE A 365 -15.41 11.26 -1.32
C ILE A 365 -14.60 12.55 -1.21
N VAL A 366 -14.97 13.54 -2.01
CA VAL A 366 -14.34 14.87 -2.02
C VAL A 366 -15.41 15.93 -1.78
N THR A 367 -15.14 16.82 -0.83
CA THR A 367 -16.01 17.95 -0.51
C THR A 367 -15.19 19.23 -0.36
N GLY A 368 -15.86 20.38 -0.40
CA GLY A 368 -15.23 21.69 -0.24
C GLY A 368 -14.47 22.19 -1.47
N THR A 369 -14.58 21.52 -2.62
CA THR A 369 -14.01 21.94 -3.90
C THR A 369 -14.82 21.41 -5.08
N ASN A 370 -14.82 22.15 -6.19
CA ASN A 370 -15.41 21.71 -7.47
C ASN A 370 -14.36 21.14 -8.44
N THR A 371 -13.09 21.14 -8.05
CA THR A 371 -12.03 20.55 -8.87
C THR A 371 -11.86 19.07 -8.60
N ARG A 372 -11.29 18.35 -9.54
CA ARG A 372 -11.00 16.92 -9.45
C ARG A 372 -9.62 16.63 -10.05
N PRO A 373 -8.99 15.50 -9.70
CA PRO A 373 -7.74 15.09 -10.34
C PRO A 373 -7.96 14.81 -11.82
N GLU A 374 -6.92 14.92 -12.61
CA GLU A 374 -6.93 14.67 -14.05
C GLU A 374 -7.41 13.25 -14.37
N HIS A 375 -6.90 12.27 -13.60
CA HIS A 375 -7.35 10.89 -13.62
C HIS A 375 -7.59 10.39 -12.20
N LEU A 376 -8.48 9.39 -12.04
CA LEU A 376 -8.81 8.77 -10.75
C LEU A 376 -7.79 7.69 -10.39
N ARG A 377 -6.49 8.06 -10.36
CA ARG A 377 -5.39 7.19 -9.91
C ARG A 377 -4.68 7.85 -8.73
N ILE A 378 -4.19 7.05 -7.79
CA ILE A 378 -3.50 7.56 -6.60
C ILE A 378 -2.25 8.40 -6.97
N VAL A 379 -1.57 8.06 -8.07
CA VAL A 379 -0.39 8.79 -8.56
C VAL A 379 -0.73 10.21 -9.02
N ASP A 380 -1.97 10.48 -9.45
CA ASP A 380 -2.42 11.79 -9.92
C ASP A 380 -2.91 12.69 -8.77
N LEU A 381 -3.21 12.10 -7.59
CA LEU A 381 -3.72 12.86 -6.44
C LEU A 381 -2.69 13.86 -5.91
N LYS A 382 -1.40 13.53 -5.91
CA LYS A 382 -0.37 14.44 -5.40
C LYS A 382 -0.37 15.77 -6.16
N LYS A 383 -0.36 15.71 -7.50
CA LYS A 383 -0.38 16.91 -8.36
C LYS A 383 -1.63 17.77 -8.08
N TRP A 384 -2.78 17.13 -8.02
CA TRP A 384 -4.05 17.79 -7.75
C TRP A 384 -4.12 18.42 -6.36
N ILE A 385 -3.71 17.70 -5.30
CA ILE A 385 -3.66 18.22 -3.93
C ILE A 385 -2.73 19.41 -3.83
N MET A 386 -1.54 19.36 -4.47
CA MET A 386 -0.63 20.49 -4.51
C MET A 386 -1.22 21.71 -5.24
N GLN A 387 -2.05 21.50 -6.27
CA GLN A 387 -2.77 22.59 -6.94
C GLN A 387 -3.85 23.20 -6.04
N LEU A 388 -4.65 22.37 -5.35
CA LEU A 388 -5.66 22.82 -4.38
C LEU A 388 -5.06 23.74 -3.31
N MET A 389 -3.88 23.39 -2.80
CA MET A 389 -3.20 24.19 -1.77
C MET A 389 -2.64 25.54 -2.28
N LYS A 390 -2.44 25.71 -3.58
CA LYS A 390 -2.00 26.97 -4.17
C LYS A 390 -3.16 27.96 -4.37
N THR A 391 -4.37 27.45 -4.49
CA THR A 391 -5.57 28.27 -4.80
C THR A 391 -6.33 28.68 -3.53
N ARG A 392 -5.93 28.21 -2.39
CA ARG A 392 -6.41 28.58 -1.05
C ARG A 392 -5.22 29.06 -0.19
#